data_6a2035cbb978e807d1bc89a6b9b60c77
#
_entry.id   6a2035cbb978e807d1bc89a6b9b60c77
#
_cell.length_a   1.000
_cell.length_b   1.000
_cell.length_c   1.000
_cell.angle_alpha   90.00
_cell.angle_beta   90.00
_cell.angle_gamma   90.00
#
_symmetry.space_group_name_H-M   'P 1'
#
loop_
_entity.id
_entity.type
_entity.pdbx_description
1 polymer ?
#
loop_
_entity_poly.entity_id
_entity_poly.type
_entity_poly.pdbx_seq_one_letter_code
_entity_poly.pdbx_strand_id
1 'polypeptide(L)'
;MVQFPLFTPQTEWVMPDGYPNLSEAKEVSIDLETYDPHLLSHGSGWARNDGYIIGIAVAVEGKAWYFPIRHQNGSNLDAKQTLKWLKNICSVPRDYIMHNAMYDLGWLWAEGITVQGRIIDTMIVAACLDENRFSYSLNNVGRDYLGERKSERLLQEAAKEFGVNPKNEMYKLPAHFVGTYAEQDADLTLRLWQHFKPLIVKEDIGDLFDLETNVLRSVFEMRKRGVRVDLERAEKLKV
;
A
#
# COMPACT_ATOMS: atom_id res chain seq x y z
N MET A 1 -16.30 -15.43 18.85
CA MET A 1 -17.06 -16.27 17.90
C MET A 1 -17.14 -15.46 16.62
N VAL A 2 -16.67 -16.00 15.49
CA VAL A 2 -16.86 -15.36 14.18
C VAL A 2 -18.31 -15.64 13.78
N GLN A 3 -19.09 -14.59 13.57
CA GLN A 3 -20.46 -14.71 13.09
C GLN A 3 -20.40 -15.06 11.60
N PHE A 4 -20.90 -16.23 11.20
CA PHE A 4 -21.04 -16.52 9.79
C PHE A 4 -22.20 -15.70 9.21
N PRO A 5 -22.02 -15.02 8.08
CA PRO A 5 -23.07 -14.20 7.49
C PRO A 5 -24.24 -15.04 7.00
N LEU A 6 -25.46 -14.53 7.20
CA LEU A 6 -26.69 -15.14 6.67
C LEU A 6 -26.77 -15.02 5.14
N PHE A 7 -26.15 -13.98 4.59
CA PHE A 7 -26.05 -13.74 3.15
C PHE A 7 -24.59 -13.44 2.83
N THR A 8 -23.98 -14.22 1.96
CA THR A 8 -22.61 -14.00 1.50
C THR A 8 -22.63 -13.01 0.33
N PRO A 9 -21.97 -11.84 0.42
CA PRO A 9 -21.82 -10.96 -0.72
C PRO A 9 -21.20 -11.68 -1.92
N GLN A 10 -21.65 -11.38 -3.13
CA GLN A 10 -21.11 -12.01 -4.34
C GLN A 10 -19.88 -11.26 -4.82
N THR A 11 -18.86 -12.01 -5.21
CA THR A 11 -17.62 -11.48 -5.80
C THR A 11 -17.21 -12.34 -6.99
N GLU A 12 -16.70 -11.69 -8.02
CA GLU A 12 -16.11 -12.37 -9.20
C GLU A 12 -14.60 -12.51 -9.06
N TRP A 13 -14.01 -11.95 -7.98
CA TRP A 13 -12.57 -12.03 -7.78
C TRP A 13 -12.12 -13.48 -7.56
N VAL A 14 -11.06 -13.85 -8.26
CA VAL A 14 -10.44 -15.17 -8.18
C VAL A 14 -8.98 -15.00 -7.71
N MET A 15 -8.61 -15.77 -6.70
CA MET A 15 -7.23 -15.80 -6.22
C MET A 15 -6.28 -16.23 -7.34
N PRO A 16 -5.16 -15.54 -7.55
CA PRO A 16 -4.18 -15.93 -8.53
C PRO A 16 -3.68 -17.38 -8.32
N ASP A 17 -3.60 -18.15 -9.39
CA ASP A 17 -3.08 -19.52 -9.38
C ASP A 17 -1.55 -19.61 -9.50
N GLY A 18 -0.88 -18.46 -9.67
CA GLY A 18 0.57 -18.35 -9.77
C GLY A 18 1.05 -16.91 -9.74
N TYR A 19 2.35 -16.75 -9.89
CA TYR A 19 3.00 -15.44 -9.86
C TYR A 19 3.33 -14.96 -11.26
N PRO A 20 2.93 -13.75 -11.66
CA PRO A 20 3.25 -13.21 -12.98
C PRO A 20 4.76 -12.99 -13.14
N ASN A 21 5.24 -13.20 -14.35
CA ASN A 21 6.57 -12.77 -14.73
C ASN A 21 6.54 -11.27 -15.07
N LEU A 22 7.19 -10.45 -14.25
CA LEU A 22 7.27 -9.01 -14.41
C LEU A 22 8.68 -8.54 -14.79
N SER A 23 9.54 -9.41 -15.36
CA SER A 23 10.92 -9.07 -15.71
C SER A 23 11.02 -7.88 -16.65
N GLU A 24 10.11 -7.79 -17.60
CA GLU A 24 10.09 -6.74 -18.64
C GLU A 24 9.31 -5.47 -18.24
N ALA A 25 8.60 -5.51 -17.12
CA ALA A 25 7.83 -4.36 -16.66
C ALA A 25 8.78 -3.23 -16.20
N LYS A 26 8.67 -2.07 -16.83
CA LYS A 26 9.44 -0.87 -16.45
C LYS A 26 8.86 -0.16 -15.23
N GLU A 27 7.58 -0.25 -15.05
CA GLU A 27 6.78 0.36 -13.98
C GLU A 27 5.96 -0.73 -13.29
N VAL A 28 6.05 -0.79 -11.98
CA VAL A 28 5.27 -1.73 -11.16
C VAL A 28 4.67 -0.96 -9.99
N SER A 29 3.35 -0.97 -9.89
CA SER A 29 2.67 -0.45 -8.71
C SER A 29 2.57 -1.53 -7.65
N ILE A 30 2.80 -1.15 -6.39
CA ILE A 30 2.68 -2.03 -5.21
C ILE A 30 1.84 -1.30 -4.17
N ASP A 31 0.85 -2.00 -3.64
CA ASP A 31 0.02 -1.57 -2.52
C ASP A 31 -0.11 -2.72 -1.52
N LEU A 32 -0.01 -2.44 -0.23
CA LEU A 32 0.01 -3.44 0.81
C LEU A 32 -1.22 -3.33 1.71
N GLU A 33 -1.96 -4.42 1.81
CA GLU A 33 -2.95 -4.56 2.85
C GLU A 33 -2.31 -5.10 4.13
N THR A 34 -2.60 -4.47 5.26
CA THR A 34 -1.88 -4.74 6.50
C THR A 34 -2.82 -4.88 7.70
N TYR A 35 -2.35 -5.63 8.70
CA TYR A 35 -2.83 -5.53 10.06
C TYR A 35 -1.88 -4.61 10.83
N ASP A 36 -2.34 -3.42 11.18
CA ASP A 36 -1.59 -2.41 11.93
C ASP A 36 -2.49 -1.88 13.08
N PRO A 37 -2.54 -2.60 14.21
CA PRO A 37 -3.57 -2.41 15.24
C PRO A 37 -3.49 -1.06 15.95
N HIS A 38 -2.31 -0.46 15.99
CA HIS A 38 -2.08 0.80 16.71
C HIS A 38 -1.68 1.96 15.80
N LEU A 39 -1.97 1.87 14.50
CA LEU A 39 -1.63 2.89 13.51
C LEU A 39 -2.08 4.30 13.92
N LEU A 40 -3.32 4.44 14.38
CA LEU A 40 -3.87 5.75 14.75
C LEU A 40 -3.35 6.29 16.09
N SER A 41 -2.95 5.42 17.01
CA SER A 41 -2.51 5.83 18.34
C SER A 41 -1.00 5.95 18.50
N HIS A 42 -0.23 5.14 17.75
CA HIS A 42 1.21 5.03 17.91
C HIS A 42 1.98 5.21 16.58
N GLY A 43 1.27 5.51 15.47
CA GLY A 43 1.85 5.55 14.13
C GLY A 43 2.10 4.14 13.56
N SER A 44 2.79 4.08 12.43
CA SER A 44 3.00 2.83 11.69
C SER A 44 3.72 1.75 12.50
N GLY A 45 3.14 0.55 12.55
CA GLY A 45 3.59 -0.58 13.38
C GLY A 45 4.88 -1.24 12.90
N TRP A 46 5.25 -1.08 11.63
CA TRP A 46 6.42 -1.75 11.04
C TRP A 46 7.74 -1.48 11.80
N ALA A 47 7.91 -0.27 12.36
CA ALA A 47 9.10 0.08 13.14
C ALA A 47 9.13 -0.55 14.54
N ARG A 48 7.99 -1.04 15.03
CA ARG A 48 7.83 -1.64 16.36
C ARG A 48 7.59 -3.15 16.33
N ASN A 49 7.59 -3.76 15.12
CA ASN A 49 7.14 -5.15 14.91
C ASN A 49 5.70 -5.38 15.44
N ASP A 50 4.82 -4.40 15.25
CA ASP A 50 3.46 -4.40 15.74
C ASP A 50 2.48 -4.44 14.56
N GLY A 51 2.25 -5.64 14.05
CA GLY A 51 1.43 -5.91 12.88
C GLY A 51 2.15 -6.74 11.82
N TYR A 52 1.54 -6.86 10.64
CA TYR A 52 2.07 -7.63 9.51
C TYR A 52 1.32 -7.34 8.20
N ILE A 53 1.92 -7.70 7.08
CA ILE A 53 1.27 -7.67 5.77
C ILE A 53 0.26 -8.83 5.68
N ILE A 54 -1.00 -8.52 5.36
CA ILE A 54 -2.06 -9.52 5.12
C ILE A 54 -2.19 -9.91 3.65
N GLY A 55 -1.85 -9.00 2.74
CA GLY A 55 -1.86 -9.24 1.31
C GLY A 55 -1.08 -8.17 0.54
N ILE A 56 -0.76 -8.49 -0.69
CA ILE A 56 0.05 -7.67 -1.58
C ILE A 56 -0.71 -7.47 -2.88
N ALA A 57 -1.03 -6.23 -3.23
CA ALA A 57 -1.53 -5.88 -4.55
C ALA A 57 -0.38 -5.40 -5.43
N VAL A 58 -0.36 -5.87 -6.67
CA VAL A 58 0.63 -5.48 -7.68
C VAL A 58 -0.08 -5.18 -8.98
N ALA A 59 0.27 -4.06 -9.60
CA ALA A 59 -0.24 -3.73 -10.93
C ALA A 59 0.88 -3.36 -11.91
N VAL A 60 0.65 -3.74 -13.14
CA VAL A 60 1.35 -3.27 -14.34
C VAL A 60 0.31 -2.78 -15.34
N GLU A 61 0.72 -2.12 -16.40
CA GLU A 61 -0.22 -1.61 -17.40
C GLU A 61 -1.22 -2.67 -17.85
N GLY A 62 -2.51 -2.38 -17.66
CA GLY A 62 -3.64 -3.23 -18.07
C GLY A 62 -3.88 -4.47 -17.20
N LYS A 63 -3.15 -4.69 -16.12
CA LYS A 63 -3.37 -5.84 -15.24
C LYS A 63 -2.96 -5.61 -13.81
N ALA A 64 -3.81 -6.08 -12.89
CA ALA A 64 -3.54 -6.08 -11.46
C ALA A 64 -3.81 -7.46 -10.86
N TRP A 65 -3.19 -7.74 -9.72
CA TRP A 65 -3.34 -8.98 -8.94
C TRP A 65 -3.28 -8.67 -7.46
N TYR A 66 -4.04 -9.38 -6.67
CA TYR A 66 -3.94 -9.40 -5.22
C TYR A 66 -3.49 -10.79 -4.74
N PHE A 67 -2.45 -10.82 -3.92
CA PHE A 67 -1.85 -12.03 -3.34
C PHE A 67 -2.10 -12.04 -1.83
N PRO A 68 -3.19 -12.67 -1.37
CA PRO A 68 -3.47 -12.80 0.06
C PRO A 68 -2.50 -13.78 0.71
N ILE A 69 -1.95 -13.43 1.87
CA ILE A 69 -0.95 -14.26 2.55
C ILE A 69 -1.24 -14.52 4.03
N ARG A 70 -2.00 -13.64 4.69
CA ARG A 70 -2.26 -13.76 6.14
C ARG A 70 -3.65 -13.26 6.53
N HIS A 71 -4.67 -13.49 5.69
CA HIS A 71 -6.05 -13.33 6.14
C HIS A 71 -6.40 -14.41 7.16
N GLN A 72 -7.14 -14.03 8.18
CA GLN A 72 -7.55 -14.96 9.24
C GLN A 72 -8.59 -15.97 8.75
N ASN A 73 -9.44 -15.56 7.81
CA ASN A 73 -10.51 -16.38 7.24
C ASN A 73 -10.32 -16.55 5.73
N GLY A 74 -10.77 -17.69 5.22
CA GLY A 74 -10.64 -18.04 3.80
C GLY A 74 -9.28 -18.61 3.44
N SER A 75 -8.99 -18.66 2.14
CA SER A 75 -7.76 -19.22 1.60
C SER A 75 -6.69 -18.13 1.45
N ASN A 76 -5.44 -18.50 1.74
CA ASN A 76 -4.26 -17.69 1.50
C ASN A 76 -3.27 -18.44 0.61
N LEU A 77 -2.41 -17.72 -0.06
CA LEU A 77 -1.21 -18.24 -0.69
C LEU A 77 -0.14 -18.53 0.36
N ASP A 78 0.88 -19.30 -0.01
CA ASP A 78 2.04 -19.51 0.86
C ASP A 78 2.80 -18.19 1.06
N ALA A 79 2.75 -17.67 2.29
CA ALA A 79 3.34 -16.36 2.62
C ALA A 79 4.85 -16.31 2.32
N LYS A 80 5.58 -17.38 2.60
CA LYS A 80 7.04 -17.44 2.37
C LYS A 80 7.36 -17.40 0.87
N GLN A 81 6.61 -18.14 0.08
CA GLN A 81 6.78 -18.16 -1.37
C GLN A 81 6.39 -16.83 -2.01
N THR A 82 5.26 -16.23 -1.57
CA THR A 82 4.79 -14.92 -2.07
C THR A 82 5.79 -13.81 -1.73
N LEU A 83 6.27 -13.75 -0.51
CA LEU A 83 7.26 -12.75 -0.08
C LEU A 83 8.62 -12.95 -0.80
N LYS A 84 9.00 -14.20 -1.07
CA LYS A 84 10.21 -14.49 -1.88
C LYS A 84 10.04 -13.98 -3.32
N TRP A 85 8.89 -14.22 -3.94
CA TRP A 85 8.57 -13.68 -5.26
C TRP A 85 8.60 -12.14 -5.26
N LEU A 86 7.93 -11.50 -4.29
CA LEU A 86 7.93 -10.05 -4.16
C LEU A 86 9.34 -9.49 -3.97
N LYS A 87 10.17 -10.14 -3.15
CA LYS A 87 11.58 -9.77 -2.96
C LYS A 87 12.36 -9.81 -4.28
N ASN A 88 12.12 -10.83 -5.11
CA ASN A 88 12.74 -10.92 -6.43
C ASN A 88 12.27 -9.78 -7.35
N ILE A 89 10.97 -9.45 -7.34
CA ILE A 89 10.44 -8.29 -8.06
C ILE A 89 11.14 -7.01 -7.61
N CYS A 90 11.16 -6.74 -6.30
CA CYS A 90 11.74 -5.53 -5.71
C CYS A 90 13.27 -5.43 -5.87
N SER A 91 13.95 -6.51 -6.22
CA SER A 91 15.41 -6.52 -6.47
C SER A 91 15.81 -6.02 -7.85
N VAL A 92 14.87 -5.86 -8.77
CA VAL A 92 15.13 -5.37 -10.13
C VAL A 92 15.06 -3.83 -10.15
N PRO A 93 16.08 -3.12 -10.65
CA PRO A 93 16.03 -1.66 -10.79
C PRO A 93 14.97 -1.23 -11.82
N ARG A 94 13.92 -0.56 -11.35
CA ARG A 94 12.82 0.00 -12.16
C ARG A 94 12.07 1.06 -11.39
N ASP A 95 11.01 1.63 -11.97
CA ASP A 95 10.11 2.53 -11.25
C ASP A 95 9.08 1.72 -10.46
N TYR A 96 9.03 1.95 -9.15
CA TYR A 96 8.03 1.40 -8.23
C TYR A 96 7.08 2.50 -7.84
N ILE A 97 5.81 2.30 -8.14
CA ILE A 97 4.77 3.29 -7.94
C ILE A 97 3.97 2.89 -6.70
N MET A 98 3.80 3.81 -5.78
CA MET A 98 3.05 3.62 -4.54
C MET A 98 2.23 4.87 -4.24
N HIS A 99 1.28 4.78 -3.34
CA HIS A 99 0.56 5.93 -2.82
C HIS A 99 0.73 6.00 -1.31
N ASN A 100 1.39 7.04 -0.78
CA ASN A 100 1.91 7.11 0.58
C ASN A 100 3.02 6.05 0.83
N ALA A 101 3.98 6.02 -0.07
CA ALA A 101 5.04 5.01 -0.18
C ALA A 101 5.81 4.74 1.11
N MET A 102 5.87 5.71 2.02
CA MET A 102 6.53 5.55 3.32
C MET A 102 5.93 4.41 4.14
N TYR A 103 4.63 4.17 4.01
CA TYR A 103 3.92 3.11 4.72
C TYR A 103 4.31 1.75 4.17
N ASP A 104 4.20 1.57 2.85
CA ASP A 104 4.50 0.29 2.17
C ASP A 104 5.97 -0.08 2.28
N LEU A 105 6.87 0.88 2.07
CA LEU A 105 8.31 0.68 2.23
C LEU A 105 8.67 0.18 3.63
N GLY A 106 7.99 0.69 4.66
CA GLY A 106 8.19 0.26 6.03
C GLY A 106 7.81 -1.20 6.25
N TRP A 107 6.66 -1.63 5.75
CA TRP A 107 6.21 -3.01 5.86
C TRP A 107 7.04 -3.96 4.98
N LEU A 108 7.44 -3.54 3.78
CA LEU A 108 8.40 -4.30 2.96
C LEU A 108 9.73 -4.51 3.70
N TRP A 109 10.25 -3.45 4.31
CA TRP A 109 11.48 -3.54 5.10
C TRP A 109 11.33 -4.47 6.31
N ALA A 110 10.21 -4.45 7.01
CA ALA A 110 9.91 -5.36 8.12
C ALA A 110 9.91 -6.84 7.69
N GLU A 111 9.54 -7.14 6.45
CA GLU A 111 9.63 -8.48 5.85
C GLU A 111 11.02 -8.77 5.20
N GLY A 112 12.00 -7.89 5.41
CA GLY A 112 13.36 -8.05 4.85
C GLY A 112 13.44 -7.83 3.33
N ILE A 113 12.53 -7.02 2.79
CA ILE A 113 12.47 -6.65 1.37
C ILE A 113 12.95 -5.21 1.21
N THR A 114 13.94 -5.02 0.35
CA THR A 114 14.43 -3.70 -0.05
C THR A 114 14.11 -3.45 -1.51
N VAL A 115 13.52 -2.30 -1.80
CA VAL A 115 13.16 -1.91 -3.17
C VAL A 115 14.36 -1.29 -3.86
N GLN A 116 14.80 -1.90 -4.97
CA GLN A 116 15.91 -1.45 -5.80
C GLN A 116 15.39 -0.69 -7.02
N GLY A 117 15.53 0.61 -7.05
CA GLY A 117 15.03 1.43 -8.14
C GLY A 117 14.39 2.72 -7.64
N ARG A 118 13.78 3.47 -8.53
CA ARG A 118 13.13 4.73 -8.20
C ARG A 118 11.79 4.44 -7.52
N ILE A 119 11.51 5.13 -6.42
CA ILE A 119 10.23 5.03 -5.71
C ILE A 119 9.44 6.29 -6.04
N ILE A 120 8.30 6.11 -6.64
CA ILE A 120 7.40 7.18 -7.04
C ILE A 120 6.18 7.13 -6.14
N ASP A 121 6.02 8.17 -5.33
CA ASP A 121 4.86 8.33 -4.46
C ASP A 121 3.86 9.27 -5.10
N THR A 122 2.74 8.72 -5.59
CA THR A 122 1.69 9.51 -6.25
C THR A 122 1.02 10.53 -5.32
N MET A 123 1.09 10.34 -4.00
CA MET A 123 0.65 11.32 -3.02
C MET A 123 1.57 12.56 -3.02
N ILE A 124 2.88 12.35 -3.07
CA ILE A 124 3.87 13.43 -3.18
C ILE A 124 3.74 14.14 -4.52
N VAL A 125 3.63 13.39 -5.62
CA VAL A 125 3.43 14.00 -6.95
C VAL A 125 2.19 14.89 -6.99
N ALA A 126 1.07 14.42 -6.41
CA ALA A 126 -0.16 15.21 -6.34
C ALA A 126 0.05 16.50 -5.52
N ALA A 127 0.87 16.47 -4.47
CA ALA A 127 1.20 17.67 -3.69
C ALA A 127 2.12 18.64 -4.45
N CYS A 128 3.03 18.13 -5.26
CA CYS A 128 3.87 18.98 -6.13
C CYS A 128 3.05 19.65 -7.24
N LEU A 129 2.00 18.99 -7.74
CA LEU A 129 1.12 19.53 -8.78
C LEU A 129 0.09 20.53 -8.24
N ASP A 130 -0.39 20.34 -7.01
CA ASP A 130 -1.36 21.20 -6.35
C ASP A 130 -1.25 21.09 -4.82
N GLU A 131 -0.51 22.04 -4.23
CA GLU A 131 -0.28 22.11 -2.78
C GLU A 131 -1.50 22.61 -1.99
N ASN A 132 -2.53 23.13 -2.67
CA ASN A 132 -3.72 23.71 -2.02
C ASN A 132 -4.83 22.69 -1.77
N ARG A 133 -4.59 21.40 -2.01
CA ARG A 133 -5.62 20.36 -1.84
C ARG A 133 -5.90 20.08 -0.36
N PHE A 134 -7.16 19.92 -0.03
CA PHE A 134 -7.58 19.49 1.33
C PHE A 134 -7.22 18.05 1.66
N SER A 135 -7.02 17.20 0.65
CA SER A 135 -6.74 15.78 0.84
C SER A 135 -5.98 15.19 -0.35
N TYR A 136 -4.97 14.44 -0.01
CA TYR A 136 -4.14 13.67 -0.96
C TYR A 136 -4.43 12.16 -0.86
N SER A 137 -5.53 11.74 -0.25
CA SER A 137 -5.90 10.32 -0.24
C SER A 137 -6.13 9.79 -1.66
N LEU A 138 -5.79 8.53 -1.91
CA LEU A 138 -5.91 7.89 -3.21
C LEU A 138 -7.30 8.08 -3.83
N ASN A 139 -8.35 7.97 -3.03
CA ASN A 139 -9.74 8.17 -3.46
C ASN A 139 -10.02 9.60 -3.97
N ASN A 140 -9.49 10.62 -3.28
CA ASN A 140 -9.70 12.01 -3.66
C ASN A 140 -8.84 12.40 -4.86
N VAL A 141 -7.60 11.94 -4.90
CA VAL A 141 -6.69 12.17 -6.03
C VAL A 141 -7.20 11.44 -7.29
N GLY A 142 -7.63 10.19 -7.17
CA GLY A 142 -8.21 9.42 -8.28
C GLY A 142 -9.48 10.07 -8.84
N ARG A 143 -10.38 10.51 -7.95
CA ARG A 143 -11.59 11.24 -8.37
C ARG A 143 -11.27 12.52 -9.16
N ASP A 144 -10.33 13.30 -8.66
CA ASP A 144 -10.10 14.65 -9.20
C ASP A 144 -9.26 14.65 -10.48
N TYR A 145 -8.34 13.69 -10.64
CA TYR A 145 -7.48 13.61 -11.81
C TYR A 145 -7.95 12.59 -12.86
N LEU A 146 -8.60 11.50 -12.47
CA LEU A 146 -9.06 10.45 -13.38
C LEU A 146 -10.60 10.35 -13.48
N GLY A 147 -11.34 11.12 -12.68
CA GLY A 147 -12.80 11.03 -12.62
C GLY A 147 -13.32 9.74 -11.96
N GLU A 148 -12.44 8.96 -11.32
CA GLU A 148 -12.75 7.66 -10.78
C GLU A 148 -12.76 7.67 -9.25
N ARG A 149 -13.67 6.86 -8.68
CA ARG A 149 -13.71 6.56 -7.24
C ARG A 149 -13.54 5.08 -7.04
N LYS A 150 -12.79 4.69 -6.03
CA LYS A 150 -12.72 3.30 -5.61
C LYS A 150 -14.11 2.76 -5.28
N SER A 151 -14.37 1.54 -5.69
CA SER A 151 -15.57 0.84 -5.27
C SER A 151 -15.28 0.07 -3.97
N GLU A 152 -15.62 0.68 -2.85
CA GLU A 152 -15.52 0.01 -1.53
C GLU A 152 -16.79 -0.78 -1.19
N ARG A 153 -17.77 -0.83 -2.09
CA ARG A 153 -19.10 -1.39 -1.81
C ARG A 153 -19.02 -2.83 -1.31
N LEU A 154 -18.34 -3.71 -2.06
CA LEU A 154 -18.21 -5.12 -1.69
C LEU A 154 -17.50 -5.29 -0.34
N LEU A 155 -16.41 -4.54 -0.14
CA LEU A 155 -15.65 -4.55 1.11
C LEU A 155 -16.52 -4.10 2.30
N GLN A 156 -17.31 -3.04 2.14
CA GLN A 156 -18.19 -2.52 3.18
C GLN A 156 -19.37 -3.47 3.47
N GLU A 157 -19.97 -4.07 2.44
CA GLU A 157 -21.01 -5.08 2.59
C GLU A 157 -20.47 -6.32 3.33
N ALA A 158 -19.30 -6.83 2.94
CA ALA A 158 -18.66 -7.94 3.62
C ALA A 158 -18.31 -7.60 5.07
N ALA A 159 -17.72 -6.43 5.32
CA ALA A 159 -17.37 -5.99 6.66
C ALA A 159 -18.59 -5.92 7.58
N LYS A 160 -19.72 -5.43 7.09
CA LYS A 160 -20.99 -5.39 7.82
C LYS A 160 -21.49 -6.80 8.16
N GLU A 161 -21.48 -7.71 7.20
CA GLU A 161 -21.94 -9.10 7.40
C GLU A 161 -21.05 -9.88 8.38
N PHE A 162 -19.74 -9.65 8.33
CA PHE A 162 -18.79 -10.28 9.26
C PHE A 162 -18.68 -9.55 10.59
N GLY A 163 -19.34 -8.40 10.78
CA GLY A 163 -19.31 -7.62 12.01
C GLY A 163 -17.91 -7.04 12.31
N VAL A 164 -17.15 -6.66 11.29
CA VAL A 164 -15.78 -6.15 11.42
C VAL A 164 -15.66 -4.73 10.87
N ASN A 165 -14.69 -3.98 11.37
CA ASN A 165 -14.34 -2.68 10.82
C ASN A 165 -13.27 -2.86 9.72
N PRO A 166 -13.58 -2.56 8.44
CA PRO A 166 -12.64 -2.82 7.35
C PRO A 166 -11.36 -1.97 7.42
N LYS A 167 -11.33 -0.86 8.17
CA LYS A 167 -10.14 -0.01 8.27
C LYS A 167 -9.02 -0.60 9.14
N ASN A 168 -9.36 -1.40 10.14
CA ASN A 168 -8.40 -1.97 11.11
C ASN A 168 -8.58 -3.48 11.34
N GLU A 169 -9.63 -4.08 10.76
CA GLU A 169 -9.92 -5.50 10.92
C GLU A 169 -10.05 -6.23 9.57
N MET A 170 -9.57 -5.65 8.48
CA MET A 170 -9.60 -6.25 7.14
C MET A 170 -9.00 -7.65 7.10
N TYR A 171 -8.01 -7.91 7.94
CA TYR A 171 -7.37 -9.22 8.08
C TYR A 171 -8.34 -10.34 8.52
N LYS A 172 -9.49 -9.99 9.13
CA LYS A 172 -10.53 -10.94 9.51
C LYS A 172 -11.45 -11.32 8.35
N LEU A 173 -11.47 -10.53 7.28
CA LEU A 173 -12.28 -10.84 6.10
C LEU A 173 -11.61 -11.92 5.26
N PRO A 174 -12.39 -12.82 4.65
CA PRO A 174 -11.88 -13.67 3.58
C PRO A 174 -11.33 -12.85 2.41
N ALA A 175 -10.20 -13.28 1.86
CA ALA A 175 -9.47 -12.56 0.82
C ALA A 175 -10.31 -12.20 -0.42
N HIS A 176 -11.28 -13.04 -0.79
CA HIS A 176 -12.12 -12.81 -1.97
C HIS A 176 -13.04 -11.57 -1.86
N PHE A 177 -13.24 -11.02 -0.66
CA PHE A 177 -13.93 -9.74 -0.48
C PHE A 177 -13.00 -8.53 -0.52
N VAL A 178 -11.70 -8.77 -0.39
CA VAL A 178 -10.66 -7.72 -0.38
C VAL A 178 -9.99 -7.60 -1.75
N GLY A 179 -9.88 -8.71 -2.50
CA GLY A 179 -9.07 -8.81 -3.71
C GLY A 179 -9.37 -7.73 -4.75
N THR A 180 -10.63 -7.55 -5.14
CA THR A 180 -11.02 -6.52 -6.12
C THR A 180 -10.66 -5.11 -5.65
N TYR A 181 -10.85 -4.83 -4.35
CA TYR A 181 -10.51 -3.54 -3.75
C TYR A 181 -9.00 -3.29 -3.81
N ALA A 182 -8.19 -4.24 -3.39
CA ALA A 182 -6.73 -4.12 -3.36
C ALA A 182 -6.13 -4.03 -4.79
N GLU A 183 -6.65 -4.82 -5.74
CA GLU A 183 -6.25 -4.72 -7.16
C GLU A 183 -6.58 -3.34 -7.73
N GLN A 184 -7.74 -2.79 -7.40
CA GLN A 184 -8.14 -1.46 -7.84
C GLN A 184 -7.22 -0.36 -7.28
N ASP A 185 -6.76 -0.48 -6.02
CA ASP A 185 -5.85 0.49 -5.41
C ASP A 185 -4.49 0.51 -6.11
N ALA A 186 -3.91 -0.65 -6.39
CA ALA A 186 -2.66 -0.74 -7.12
C ALA A 186 -2.78 -0.24 -8.57
N ASP A 187 -3.88 -0.60 -9.29
CA ASP A 187 -4.14 -0.15 -10.64
C ASP A 187 -4.37 1.37 -10.71
N LEU A 188 -5.20 1.91 -9.83
CA LEU A 188 -5.48 3.34 -9.74
C LEU A 188 -4.20 4.14 -9.47
N THR A 189 -3.35 3.65 -8.58
CA THR A 189 -2.05 4.26 -8.27
C THR A 189 -1.14 4.31 -9.49
N LEU A 190 -1.07 3.22 -10.28
CA LEU A 190 -0.29 3.19 -11.51
C LEU A 190 -0.84 4.16 -12.55
N ARG A 191 -2.16 4.19 -12.77
CA ARG A 191 -2.80 5.09 -13.72
C ARG A 191 -2.68 6.56 -13.33
N LEU A 192 -2.70 6.88 -12.04
CA LEU A 192 -2.38 8.21 -11.55
C LEU A 192 -0.96 8.62 -11.94
N TRP A 193 0.01 7.76 -11.76
CA TRP A 193 1.38 8.04 -12.20
C TRP A 193 1.46 8.29 -13.70
N GLN A 194 0.81 7.46 -14.50
CA GLN A 194 0.77 7.64 -15.96
C GLN A 194 0.14 8.98 -16.34
N HIS A 195 -0.89 9.42 -15.63
CA HIS A 195 -1.53 10.71 -15.81
C HIS A 195 -0.62 11.87 -15.37
N PHE A 196 0.13 11.71 -14.29
CA PHE A 196 0.99 12.76 -13.75
C PHE A 196 2.26 13.02 -14.57
N LYS A 197 2.81 11.99 -15.20
CA LYS A 197 4.03 12.14 -16.04
C LYS A 197 3.98 13.32 -17.01
N PRO A 198 2.97 13.46 -17.87
CA PRO A 198 2.87 14.60 -18.78
C PRO A 198 2.60 15.92 -18.06
N LEU A 199 1.94 15.91 -16.88
CA LEU A 199 1.68 17.11 -16.10
C LEU A 199 2.97 17.66 -15.47
N ILE A 200 3.84 16.82 -14.95
CA ILE A 200 5.16 17.22 -14.42
C ILE A 200 5.95 18.00 -15.47
N VAL A 201 5.94 17.53 -16.71
CA VAL A 201 6.62 18.20 -17.84
C VAL A 201 5.92 19.52 -18.20
N LYS A 202 4.58 19.51 -18.28
CA LYS A 202 3.78 20.68 -18.64
C LYS A 202 3.92 21.82 -17.64
N GLU A 203 3.93 21.50 -16.35
CA GLU A 203 4.02 22.48 -15.27
C GLU A 203 5.48 22.83 -14.88
N ASP A 204 6.46 22.26 -15.61
CA ASP A 204 7.92 22.48 -15.41
C ASP A 204 8.40 22.24 -13.99
N ILE A 205 7.88 21.19 -13.33
CA ILE A 205 8.21 20.82 -11.95
C ILE A 205 9.11 19.59 -11.85
N GLY A 206 9.84 19.25 -12.91
CA GLY A 206 10.71 18.07 -12.96
C GLY A 206 11.76 18.05 -11.86
N ASP A 207 12.46 19.15 -11.64
CA ASP A 207 13.49 19.28 -10.60
C ASP A 207 12.90 19.15 -9.19
N LEU A 208 11.73 19.74 -8.95
CA LEU A 208 11.00 19.59 -7.69
C LEU A 208 10.60 18.14 -7.44
N PHE A 209 10.04 17.48 -8.45
CA PHE A 209 9.66 16.07 -8.37
C PHE A 209 10.87 15.16 -8.08
N ASP A 210 12.00 15.39 -8.74
CA ASP A 210 13.22 14.62 -8.49
C ASP A 210 13.78 14.87 -7.08
N LEU A 211 13.73 16.11 -6.59
CA LEU A 211 14.11 16.46 -5.23
C LEU A 211 13.27 15.70 -4.21
N GLU A 212 11.93 15.77 -4.30
CA GLU A 212 11.01 15.13 -3.37
C GLU A 212 11.10 13.60 -3.41
N THR A 213 11.28 13.01 -4.59
CA THR A 213 11.51 11.57 -4.76
C THR A 213 12.79 11.11 -4.05
N ASN A 214 13.87 11.90 -4.11
CA ASN A 214 15.12 11.61 -3.43
C ASN A 214 15.03 11.85 -1.91
N VAL A 215 14.30 12.90 -1.49
CA VAL A 215 14.05 13.20 -0.07
C VAL A 215 13.26 12.07 0.59
N LEU A 216 12.25 11.49 -0.08
CA LEU A 216 11.49 10.36 0.44
C LEU A 216 12.40 9.23 0.93
N ARG A 217 13.40 8.86 0.14
CA ARG A 217 14.34 7.80 0.47
C ARG A 217 15.19 8.16 1.71
N SER A 218 15.65 9.39 1.78
CA SER A 218 16.43 9.89 2.92
C SER A 218 15.61 9.90 4.21
N VAL A 219 14.36 10.36 4.15
CA VAL A 219 13.43 10.37 5.29
C VAL A 219 13.08 8.94 5.73
N PHE A 220 12.93 8.00 4.79
CA PHE A 220 12.72 6.61 5.11
C PHE A 220 13.90 6.01 5.90
N GLU A 221 15.13 6.26 5.47
CA GLU A 221 16.33 5.81 6.22
C GLU A 221 16.43 6.46 7.61
N MET A 222 16.01 7.73 7.75
CA MET A 222 15.92 8.38 9.06
C MET A 222 14.90 7.69 9.97
N ARG A 223 13.72 7.36 9.44
CA ARG A 223 12.67 6.63 10.19
C ARG A 223 13.10 5.23 10.61
N LYS A 224 13.78 4.48 9.75
CA LYS A 224 14.35 3.17 10.08
C LYS A 224 15.37 3.26 11.22
N ARG A 225 16.21 4.29 11.22
CA ARG A 225 17.21 4.51 12.26
C ARG A 225 16.58 4.92 13.59
N GLY A 226 15.48 5.68 13.54
CA GLY A 226 14.83 6.25 14.71
C GLY A 226 15.67 7.34 15.39
N VAL A 227 15.22 7.73 16.57
CA VAL A 227 15.87 8.75 17.42
C VAL A 227 16.26 8.11 18.75
N ARG A 228 17.52 8.32 19.18
CA ARG A 228 18.00 7.89 20.49
C ARG A 228 17.37 8.74 21.59
N VAL A 229 16.70 8.10 22.53
CA VAL A 229 16.09 8.73 23.70
C VAL A 229 16.89 8.36 24.95
N ASP A 230 17.21 9.35 25.80
CA ASP A 230 17.74 9.17 27.13
C ASP A 230 16.59 8.78 28.06
N LEU A 231 16.44 7.48 28.29
CA LEU A 231 15.33 6.92 29.08
C LEU A 231 15.38 7.37 30.55
N GLU A 232 16.59 7.49 31.15
CA GLU A 232 16.72 7.92 32.54
C GLU A 232 16.27 9.37 32.73
N ARG A 233 16.64 10.24 31.78
CA ARG A 233 16.22 11.63 31.79
C ARG A 233 14.72 11.76 31.49
N ALA A 234 14.19 10.97 30.56
CA ALA A 234 12.77 10.97 30.24
C ALA A 234 11.92 10.54 31.45
N GLU A 235 12.32 9.49 32.21
CA GLU A 235 11.62 9.08 33.43
C GLU A 235 11.67 10.15 34.53
N LYS A 236 12.79 10.88 34.68
CA LYS A 236 12.90 11.99 35.65
C LYS A 236 12.02 13.19 35.30
N LEU A 237 11.65 13.34 34.03
CA LEU A 237 10.78 14.42 33.54
C LEU A 237 9.30 14.04 33.52
N LYS A 238 8.96 12.80 33.81
CA LYS A 238 7.60 12.31 33.94
C LYS A 238 7.03 12.76 35.28
N VAL A 239 6.40 13.94 35.33
CA VAL A 239 5.73 14.54 36.49
C VAL A 239 4.23 14.29 36.40
#